data_0969717f140889e5429ad6dabaa61d8a
#
_entry.id   0969717f140889e5429ad6dabaa61d8a
#
_cell.length_a   1.000
_cell.length_b   1.000
_cell.length_c   1.000
_cell.angle_alpha   90.00
_cell.angle_beta   90.00
_cell.angle_gamma   90.00
#
_symmetry.space_group_name_H-M   'P 1'
#
loop_
_entity.id
_entity.type
_entity.pdbx_description
1 polymer ?
#
loop_
_entity_poly.entity_id
_entity_poly.type
_entity_poly.pdbx_seq_one_letter_code
_entity_poly.pdbx_strand_id
1 'polypeptide(L)'
;MQFNHNKKLSLQSKNDISSVIMDLRTPIYIVEEKKLRRNLSLIKDVAERTDSEFILAFKAFALWKTFPIFREYIRSTTASSLSEAKLAFHEFGSKAHTFSPAYTDEEIDEIVACSSHLTFNSLSQYERYHHRAAACSIGLRVNPEYSEVGTLLYNPCAPGTRFGVTADKLPQQLPSDIEGFHCHCHCESGADVFERTLRHIEEKFSPWFSQLKWINFGGGHLVTRKDYDVELLVRVMQGFHQRYPHLKVIFEPGSAFAWQTGPLVSHVVDIVEDKGIKTAILDVSFTCHMPDCLEMPYFPDVRGAEHVDVETGDCVYRLGGNSCLAGDFMRAWQFSKPLTIGQEVIFEDMIHYTTVKTNTFNGITHPAIGMLHEDGHLEILRKYGYEDYRDRMD
;
A
#
# COMPACT_ATOMS: atom_id res chain seq x y z
N MET A 1 -14.17 -2.70 20.89
CA MET A 1 -13.18 -2.07 21.79
C MET A 1 -13.12 -0.61 21.43
N GLN A 2 -13.54 0.26 22.36
CA GLN A 2 -13.57 1.71 22.16
C GLN A 2 -12.16 2.26 22.31
N PHE A 3 -11.65 2.91 21.28
CA PHE A 3 -10.42 3.72 21.41
C PHE A 3 -10.80 5.17 21.65
N ASN A 4 -10.59 5.63 22.88
CA ASN A 4 -10.63 7.02 23.27
C ASN A 4 -9.37 7.73 22.74
N HIS A 5 -9.52 8.63 21.78
CA HIS A 5 -8.44 9.54 21.36
C HIS A 5 -8.86 10.99 21.57
N ASN A 6 -8.73 11.46 22.80
CA ASN A 6 -8.64 12.90 23.09
C ASN A 6 -7.16 13.31 23.13
N LYS A 7 -6.64 13.89 22.04
CA LYS A 7 -5.45 14.76 22.08
C LYS A 7 -5.57 15.87 21.05
N LYS A 8 -5.72 17.09 21.59
CA LYS A 8 -5.59 18.35 20.84
C LYS A 8 -4.26 18.39 20.10
N LEU A 9 -4.30 18.45 18.77
CA LEU A 9 -3.13 18.78 17.94
C LEU A 9 -2.88 20.28 18.02
N SER A 10 -1.72 20.66 18.49
CA SER A 10 -1.22 22.04 18.53
C SER A 10 -0.83 22.48 17.13
N LEU A 11 -1.38 23.60 16.70
CA LEU A 11 -0.96 24.36 15.51
C LEU A 11 0.50 24.80 15.65
N GLN A 12 1.41 24.19 14.89
CA GLN A 12 2.75 24.75 14.65
C GLN A 12 3.28 24.34 13.28
N SER A 13 3.35 25.31 12.43
CA SER A 13 4.27 25.68 11.35
C SER A 13 3.53 26.21 10.12
N LYS A 14 3.84 27.45 9.77
CA LYS A 14 3.29 28.21 8.63
C LYS A 14 3.99 27.84 7.32
N ASN A 15 3.99 26.58 6.92
CA ASN A 15 4.19 26.13 5.54
C ASN A 15 3.14 25.05 5.26
N ASP A 16 1.89 25.42 5.47
CA ASP A 16 0.78 24.49 5.39
C ASP A 16 0.32 24.42 3.93
N ILE A 17 0.10 23.20 3.48
CA ILE A 17 -0.49 22.84 2.17
C ILE A 17 -1.71 23.73 1.84
N SER A 18 -2.43 24.21 2.86
CA SER A 18 -3.60 25.09 2.78
C SER A 18 -3.36 26.38 1.98
N SER A 19 -2.14 26.93 2.01
CA SER A 19 -1.82 28.15 1.22
C SER A 19 -1.61 27.88 -0.26
N VAL A 20 -1.28 26.64 -0.62
CA VAL A 20 -1.01 26.20 -1.98
C VAL A 20 -2.28 25.71 -2.69
N ILE A 21 -3.27 25.29 -1.91
CA ILE A 21 -4.51 24.67 -2.40
C ILE A 21 -5.51 25.70 -2.95
N MET A 22 -5.51 26.93 -2.47
CA MET A 22 -6.57 27.93 -2.73
C MET A 22 -6.88 28.24 -4.21
N ASP A 23 -5.98 27.91 -5.14
CA ASP A 23 -6.18 28.11 -6.59
C ASP A 23 -6.07 26.80 -7.41
N LEU A 24 -6.11 25.64 -6.75
CA LEU A 24 -5.93 24.37 -7.44
C LEU A 24 -7.22 23.86 -8.07
N ARG A 25 -7.09 23.37 -9.30
CA ARG A 25 -8.15 22.56 -9.91
C ARG A 25 -8.18 21.18 -9.25
N THR A 26 -9.27 20.88 -8.56
CA THR A 26 -9.54 19.59 -7.95
C THR A 26 -10.34 18.66 -8.88
N PRO A 27 -10.43 17.36 -8.57
CA PRO A 27 -9.74 16.68 -7.46
C PRO A 27 -8.25 16.43 -7.75
N ILE A 28 -7.43 16.39 -6.67
CA ILE A 28 -5.99 16.18 -6.79
C ILE A 28 -5.40 15.42 -5.59
N TYR A 29 -4.59 14.40 -5.86
CA TYR A 29 -3.69 13.79 -4.87
C TYR A 29 -2.41 14.63 -4.78
N ILE A 30 -1.96 14.94 -3.58
CA ILE A 30 -0.73 15.72 -3.36
C ILE A 30 0.24 14.92 -2.51
N VAL A 31 1.36 14.48 -3.12
CA VAL A 31 2.48 13.88 -2.37
C VAL A 31 3.30 15.01 -1.75
N GLU A 32 3.51 14.96 -0.44
CA GLU A 32 4.39 15.89 0.28
C GLU A 32 5.81 15.31 0.36
N GLU A 33 6.75 15.84 -0.42
CA GLU A 33 8.13 15.35 -0.52
C GLU A 33 8.81 15.23 0.86
N LYS A 34 8.67 16.24 1.70
CA LYS A 34 9.24 16.25 3.05
C LYS A 34 8.77 15.08 3.91
N LYS A 35 7.48 14.74 3.82
CA LYS A 35 6.90 13.61 4.56
C LYS A 35 7.36 12.28 3.97
N LEU A 36 7.44 12.19 2.64
CA LEU A 36 7.96 11.02 1.95
C LEU A 36 9.41 10.74 2.34
N ARG A 37 10.28 11.75 2.28
CA ARG A 37 11.69 11.64 2.69
C ARG A 37 11.85 11.24 4.16
N ARG A 38 11.00 11.75 5.05
CA ARG A 38 10.97 11.33 6.47
C ARG A 38 10.72 9.82 6.60
N ASN A 39 9.73 9.29 5.89
CA ASN A 39 9.42 7.85 5.93
C ASN A 39 10.56 7.02 5.33
N LEU A 40 11.11 7.45 4.21
CA LEU A 40 12.23 6.79 3.55
C LEU A 40 13.48 6.74 4.45
N SER A 41 13.78 7.84 5.13
CA SER A 41 14.91 7.89 6.09
C SER A 41 14.71 6.95 7.26
N LEU A 42 13.50 6.87 7.81
CA LEU A 42 13.18 5.94 8.90
C LEU A 42 13.28 4.49 8.43
N ILE A 43 12.74 4.15 7.25
CA ILE A 43 12.82 2.80 6.69
C ILE A 43 14.27 2.40 6.46
N LYS A 44 15.10 3.32 5.95
CA LYS A 44 16.54 3.06 5.77
C LYS A 44 17.25 2.78 7.11
N ASP A 45 16.99 3.57 8.15
CA ASP A 45 17.53 3.33 9.50
C ASP A 45 17.11 1.96 10.03
N VAL A 46 15.83 1.61 9.90
CA VAL A 46 15.32 0.29 10.30
C VAL A 46 15.98 -0.83 9.51
N ALA A 47 16.15 -0.68 8.21
CA ALA A 47 16.80 -1.66 7.34
C ALA A 47 18.26 -1.93 7.77
N GLU A 48 19.02 -0.86 8.03
CA GLU A 48 20.40 -0.94 8.49
C GLU A 48 20.51 -1.61 9.88
N ARG A 49 19.62 -1.25 10.82
CA ARG A 49 19.62 -1.79 12.19
C ARG A 49 19.15 -3.24 12.29
N THR A 50 18.32 -3.67 11.34
CA THR A 50 17.79 -5.04 11.26
C THR A 50 18.61 -5.94 10.36
N ASP A 51 19.68 -5.42 9.71
CA ASP A 51 20.43 -6.12 8.68
C ASP A 51 19.52 -6.78 7.63
N SER A 52 18.53 -6.00 7.14
CA SER A 52 17.48 -6.49 6.25
C SER A 52 17.29 -5.54 5.06
N GLU A 53 16.85 -6.06 3.94
CA GLU A 53 16.48 -5.25 2.78
C GLU A 53 14.99 -4.90 2.83
N PHE A 54 14.68 -3.61 2.74
CA PHE A 54 13.31 -3.13 2.60
C PHE A 54 13.09 -2.66 1.17
N ILE A 55 12.14 -3.27 0.48
CA ILE A 55 11.84 -3.00 -0.93
C ILE A 55 10.42 -2.46 -1.11
N LEU A 56 10.22 -1.55 -2.07
CA LEU A 56 8.92 -0.90 -2.28
C LEU A 56 7.95 -1.83 -3.00
N ALA A 57 6.78 -2.07 -2.41
CA ALA A 57 5.70 -2.81 -3.07
C ALA A 57 4.84 -1.89 -3.95
N PHE A 58 4.93 -2.04 -5.28
CA PHE A 58 4.19 -1.21 -6.23
C PHE A 58 2.67 -1.34 -6.11
N LYS A 59 2.17 -2.49 -5.68
CA LYS A 59 0.73 -2.66 -5.39
C LYS A 59 0.17 -1.63 -4.41
N ALA A 60 1.05 -0.99 -3.59
CA ALA A 60 0.65 0.03 -2.64
C ALA A 60 1.03 1.45 -3.11
N PHE A 61 2.11 1.59 -3.86
CA PHE A 61 2.60 2.88 -4.33
C PHE A 61 3.40 2.74 -5.62
N ALA A 62 2.95 3.36 -6.70
CA ALA A 62 3.55 3.26 -8.04
C ALA A 62 3.66 4.62 -8.76
N LEU A 63 3.74 5.72 -8.02
CA LEU A 63 3.89 7.07 -8.59
C LEU A 63 5.33 7.26 -9.11
N TRP A 64 5.61 6.75 -10.28
CA TRP A 64 6.96 6.57 -10.83
C TRP A 64 7.79 7.86 -10.95
N LYS A 65 7.17 9.02 -11.13
CA LYS A 65 7.89 10.30 -11.13
C LYS A 65 8.54 10.66 -9.79
N THR A 66 8.15 9.99 -8.70
CA THR A 66 8.79 10.12 -7.38
C THR A 66 9.95 9.15 -7.17
N PHE A 67 10.16 8.17 -8.05
CA PHE A 67 11.20 7.14 -7.91
C PHE A 67 12.62 7.70 -7.80
N PRO A 68 13.00 8.83 -8.41
CA PRO A 68 14.31 9.43 -8.14
C PRO A 68 14.57 9.66 -6.63
N ILE A 69 13.54 10.07 -5.87
CA ILE A 69 13.65 10.25 -4.42
C ILE A 69 13.84 8.89 -3.73
N PHE A 70 13.05 7.88 -4.10
CA PHE A 70 13.18 6.53 -3.51
C PHE A 70 14.58 5.93 -3.71
N ARG A 71 15.19 6.11 -4.89
CA ARG A 71 16.53 5.57 -5.20
C ARG A 71 17.66 6.11 -4.32
N GLU A 72 17.44 7.22 -3.62
CA GLU A 72 18.38 7.73 -2.62
C GLU A 72 18.41 6.86 -1.35
N TYR A 73 17.38 6.04 -1.12
CA TYR A 73 17.19 5.29 0.13
C TYR A 73 17.10 3.78 -0.07
N ILE A 74 16.51 3.30 -1.14
CA ILE A 74 16.29 1.88 -1.43
C ILE A 74 16.78 1.52 -2.84
N ARG A 75 17.06 0.23 -3.07
CA ARG A 75 17.65 -0.24 -4.33
C ARG A 75 16.72 -1.11 -5.16
N SER A 76 15.70 -1.69 -4.55
CA SER A 76 14.86 -2.70 -5.17
C SER A 76 13.39 -2.45 -4.92
N THR A 77 12.54 -3.08 -5.72
CA THR A 77 11.08 -3.01 -5.65
C THR A 77 10.48 -4.40 -5.80
N THR A 78 9.22 -4.57 -5.38
CA THR A 78 8.48 -5.79 -5.68
C THR A 78 7.38 -5.51 -6.69
N ALA A 79 7.15 -6.47 -7.58
CA ALA A 79 6.14 -6.42 -8.62
C ALA A 79 5.17 -7.60 -8.50
N SER A 80 3.90 -7.38 -8.84
CA SER A 80 2.84 -8.39 -8.78
C SER A 80 2.25 -8.71 -10.16
N SER A 81 2.80 -8.13 -11.22
CA SER A 81 2.39 -8.32 -12.62
C SER A 81 3.53 -7.98 -13.57
N LEU A 82 3.37 -8.33 -14.85
CA LEU A 82 4.28 -7.92 -15.92
C LEU A 82 4.41 -6.40 -16.00
N SER A 83 3.30 -5.67 -15.89
CA SER A 83 3.31 -4.20 -15.95
C SER A 83 4.12 -3.58 -14.81
N GLU A 84 3.97 -4.09 -13.58
CA GLU A 84 4.78 -3.63 -12.44
C GLU A 84 6.25 -4.03 -12.59
N ALA A 85 6.56 -5.22 -13.12
CA ALA A 85 7.94 -5.65 -13.39
C ALA A 85 8.61 -4.74 -14.45
N LYS A 86 7.89 -4.38 -15.51
CA LYS A 86 8.34 -3.40 -16.50
C LYS A 86 8.53 -2.02 -15.88
N LEU A 87 7.63 -1.58 -15.01
CA LEU A 87 7.75 -0.30 -14.29
C LEU A 87 9.01 -0.26 -13.43
N ALA A 88 9.34 -1.36 -12.73
CA ALA A 88 10.60 -1.49 -11.99
C ALA A 88 11.80 -1.36 -12.91
N PHE A 89 11.81 -2.10 -14.00
CA PHE A 89 12.95 -2.16 -14.91
C PHE A 89 13.18 -0.85 -15.65
N HIS A 90 12.13 -0.22 -16.19
CA HIS A 90 12.25 0.97 -17.02
C HIS A 90 12.30 2.28 -16.21
N GLU A 91 11.47 2.40 -15.15
CA GLU A 91 11.30 3.67 -14.45
C GLU A 91 12.04 3.70 -13.11
N PHE A 92 12.06 2.58 -12.36
CA PHE A 92 12.86 2.52 -11.14
C PHE A 92 14.35 2.25 -11.44
N GLY A 93 14.65 1.62 -12.58
CA GLY A 93 16.03 1.33 -13.01
C GLY A 93 16.65 0.12 -12.31
N SER A 94 15.84 -0.80 -11.79
CA SER A 94 16.27 -2.08 -11.21
C SER A 94 15.32 -3.20 -11.62
N LYS A 95 15.85 -4.44 -11.61
CA LYS A 95 15.00 -5.63 -11.76
C LYS A 95 14.20 -5.86 -10.49
N ALA A 96 12.92 -6.24 -10.65
CA ALA A 96 11.99 -6.44 -9.54
C ALA A 96 12.22 -7.77 -8.80
N HIS A 97 11.75 -7.83 -7.55
CA HIS A 97 11.35 -9.08 -6.90
C HIS A 97 9.89 -9.35 -7.27
N THR A 98 9.64 -10.33 -8.12
CA THR A 98 8.30 -10.53 -8.67
C THR A 98 7.61 -11.72 -8.04
N PHE A 99 6.40 -11.48 -7.55
CA PHE A 99 5.45 -12.50 -7.11
C PHE A 99 4.06 -12.24 -7.70
N SER A 100 3.50 -13.24 -8.37
CA SER A 100 2.09 -13.23 -8.77
C SER A 100 1.42 -14.55 -8.34
N PRO A 101 0.12 -14.54 -8.03
CA PRO A 101 -0.63 -15.76 -7.73
C PRO A 101 -0.59 -16.77 -8.90
N ALA A 102 -0.48 -16.27 -10.12
CA ALA A 102 -0.35 -17.09 -11.33
C ALA A 102 0.49 -16.36 -12.39
N TYR A 103 1.26 -17.14 -13.15
CA TYR A 103 1.95 -16.69 -14.37
C TYR A 103 1.34 -17.38 -15.57
N THR A 104 1.43 -16.72 -16.74
CA THR A 104 0.98 -17.29 -18.03
C THR A 104 2.15 -17.60 -18.94
N ASP A 105 1.92 -18.47 -19.93
CA ASP A 105 2.97 -18.82 -20.91
C ASP A 105 3.38 -17.62 -21.76
N GLU A 106 2.47 -16.67 -21.97
CA GLU A 106 2.66 -15.48 -22.79
C GLU A 106 3.53 -14.43 -22.08
N GLU A 107 3.43 -14.33 -20.74
CA GLU A 107 4.07 -13.23 -19.99
C GLU A 107 5.36 -13.64 -19.28
N ILE A 108 5.57 -14.93 -18.99
CA ILE A 108 6.62 -15.39 -18.08
C ILE A 108 8.04 -14.97 -18.52
N ASP A 109 8.34 -15.01 -19.83
CA ASP A 109 9.68 -14.66 -20.33
C ASP A 109 9.98 -13.17 -20.17
N GLU A 110 9.00 -12.31 -20.41
CA GLU A 110 9.16 -10.87 -20.19
C GLU A 110 9.25 -10.55 -18.69
N ILE A 111 8.48 -11.25 -17.85
CA ILE A 111 8.56 -11.11 -16.39
C ILE A 111 9.96 -11.50 -15.92
N VAL A 112 10.51 -12.62 -16.36
CA VAL A 112 11.88 -13.08 -16.04
C VAL A 112 12.91 -12.05 -16.48
N ALA A 113 12.79 -11.48 -17.68
CA ALA A 113 13.71 -10.45 -18.17
C ALA A 113 13.75 -9.20 -17.27
N CYS A 114 12.62 -8.84 -16.66
CA CYS A 114 12.46 -7.69 -15.77
C CYS A 114 12.67 -8.01 -14.28
N SER A 115 12.93 -9.28 -13.91
CA SER A 115 13.00 -9.72 -12.51
C SER A 115 14.39 -10.18 -12.12
N SER A 116 14.80 -9.88 -10.89
CA SER A 116 15.99 -10.44 -10.22
C SER A 116 15.64 -11.65 -9.36
N HIS A 117 14.46 -11.62 -8.75
CA HIS A 117 13.87 -12.70 -7.97
C HIS A 117 12.49 -13.03 -8.55
N LEU A 118 12.20 -14.32 -8.70
CA LEU A 118 10.90 -14.79 -9.15
C LEU A 118 10.34 -15.79 -8.14
N THR A 119 9.22 -15.46 -7.52
CA THR A 119 8.59 -16.32 -6.53
C THR A 119 7.38 -17.03 -7.13
N PHE A 120 7.38 -18.36 -7.07
CA PHE A 120 6.25 -19.20 -7.46
C PHE A 120 5.27 -19.37 -6.30
N ASN A 121 4.00 -19.36 -6.61
CA ASN A 121 2.93 -19.48 -5.63
C ASN A 121 2.63 -20.94 -5.22
N SER A 122 2.98 -21.90 -6.06
CA SER A 122 2.72 -23.34 -5.87
C SER A 122 3.82 -24.19 -6.48
N LEU A 123 3.91 -25.46 -6.06
CA LEU A 123 4.82 -26.43 -6.67
C LEU A 123 4.48 -26.70 -8.14
N SER A 124 3.21 -26.77 -8.51
CA SER A 124 2.80 -26.96 -9.89
C SER A 124 3.21 -25.79 -10.80
N GLN A 125 3.18 -24.57 -10.28
CA GLN A 125 3.64 -23.39 -11.00
C GLN A 125 5.17 -23.40 -11.13
N TYR A 126 5.89 -23.80 -10.06
CA TYR A 126 7.33 -24.05 -10.11
C TYR A 126 7.69 -25.10 -11.16
N GLU A 127 7.07 -26.28 -11.13
CA GLU A 127 7.31 -27.37 -12.10
C GLU A 127 7.11 -26.91 -13.56
N ARG A 128 6.11 -26.06 -13.79
CA ARG A 128 5.80 -25.55 -15.13
C ARG A 128 6.83 -24.54 -15.64
N TYR A 129 7.38 -23.70 -14.78
CA TYR A 129 8.09 -22.49 -15.23
C TYR A 129 9.53 -22.34 -14.74
N HIS A 130 10.02 -23.16 -13.79
CA HIS A 130 11.36 -22.97 -13.23
C HIS A 130 12.47 -22.98 -14.28
N HIS A 131 12.33 -23.83 -15.30
CA HIS A 131 13.31 -23.93 -16.39
C HIS A 131 13.39 -22.66 -17.26
N ARG A 132 12.33 -21.83 -17.29
CA ARG A 132 12.31 -20.52 -17.97
C ARG A 132 12.84 -19.41 -17.06
N ALA A 133 12.92 -19.63 -15.75
CA ALA A 133 13.27 -18.66 -14.74
C ALA A 133 14.74 -18.73 -14.28
N ALA A 134 15.61 -19.48 -14.96
CA ALA A 134 17.01 -19.71 -14.56
C ALA A 134 17.86 -18.44 -14.44
N ALA A 135 17.43 -17.32 -15.01
CA ALA A 135 18.09 -16.03 -14.88
C ALA A 135 17.74 -15.28 -13.58
N CYS A 136 16.77 -15.78 -12.79
CA CYS A 136 16.30 -15.20 -11.55
C CYS A 136 16.73 -16.05 -10.35
N SER A 137 16.85 -15.44 -9.17
CA SER A 137 16.82 -16.17 -7.91
C SER A 137 15.39 -16.66 -7.65
N ILE A 138 15.19 -17.97 -7.66
CA ILE A 138 13.87 -18.60 -7.58
C ILE A 138 13.45 -18.72 -6.12
N GLY A 139 12.23 -18.29 -5.85
CA GLY A 139 11.56 -18.43 -4.56
C GLY A 139 10.27 -19.24 -4.63
N LEU A 140 9.86 -19.73 -3.48
CA LEU A 140 8.55 -20.35 -3.30
C LEU A 140 7.79 -19.61 -2.22
N ARG A 141 6.54 -19.21 -2.51
CA ARG A 141 5.68 -18.65 -1.47
C ARG A 141 5.21 -19.76 -0.55
N VAL A 142 5.40 -19.56 0.75
CA VAL A 142 4.99 -20.50 1.79
C VAL A 142 3.92 -19.89 2.69
N ASN A 143 3.03 -20.74 3.21
CA ASN A 143 1.93 -20.33 4.08
C ASN A 143 2.07 -21.00 5.45
N PRO A 144 2.33 -20.23 6.54
CA PRO A 144 2.42 -20.77 7.88
C PRO A 144 1.07 -21.10 8.48
N GLU A 145 -0.06 -20.84 7.77
CA GLU A 145 -1.42 -21.03 8.26
C GLU A 145 -1.70 -20.24 9.55
N TYR A 146 -1.00 -19.10 9.68
CA TYR A 146 -1.13 -18.18 10.80
C TYR A 146 -1.09 -16.73 10.32
N SER A 147 -2.07 -15.95 10.73
CA SER A 147 -2.13 -14.50 10.54
C SER A 147 -3.08 -13.91 11.58
N GLU A 148 -2.73 -12.75 12.12
CA GLU A 148 -3.58 -12.00 13.06
C GLU A 148 -4.44 -10.94 12.34
N VAL A 149 -4.47 -10.95 11.01
CA VAL A 149 -5.32 -10.06 10.22
C VAL A 149 -6.79 -10.45 10.40
N GLY A 150 -7.56 -9.59 11.06
CA GLY A 150 -8.97 -9.86 11.40
C GLY A 150 -9.92 -9.83 10.21
N THR A 151 -9.62 -9.02 9.19
CA THR A 151 -10.47 -8.89 8.00
C THR A 151 -10.14 -9.95 6.97
N LEU A 152 -11.06 -10.86 6.68
CA LEU A 152 -10.85 -11.98 5.75
C LEU A 152 -10.37 -11.55 4.36
N LEU A 153 -10.85 -10.40 3.86
CA LEU A 153 -10.43 -9.84 2.57
C LEU A 153 -8.91 -9.62 2.49
N TYR A 154 -8.28 -9.29 3.62
CA TYR A 154 -6.85 -8.98 3.71
C TYR A 154 -6.02 -10.05 4.43
N ASN A 155 -6.65 -11.16 4.88
CA ASN A 155 -5.94 -12.25 5.53
C ASN A 155 -5.35 -13.23 4.51
N PRO A 156 -4.03 -13.20 4.24
CA PRO A 156 -3.41 -14.03 3.21
C PRO A 156 -3.23 -15.49 3.63
N CYS A 157 -3.45 -15.81 4.91
CA CYS A 157 -3.28 -17.15 5.48
C CYS A 157 -4.62 -17.77 5.93
N ALA A 158 -5.76 -17.17 5.56
CA ALA A 158 -7.07 -17.71 5.90
C ALA A 158 -7.27 -19.12 5.30
N PRO A 159 -8.05 -20.00 5.97
CA PRO A 159 -8.40 -21.30 5.41
C PRO A 159 -8.97 -21.18 4.00
N GLY A 160 -8.49 -22.01 3.08
CA GLY A 160 -8.89 -21.97 1.66
C GLY A 160 -8.24 -20.83 0.85
N THR A 161 -7.27 -20.12 1.40
CA THR A 161 -6.50 -19.12 0.63
C THR A 161 -5.84 -19.76 -0.59
N ARG A 162 -5.74 -18.97 -1.67
CA ARG A 162 -5.00 -19.38 -2.88
C ARG A 162 -3.49 -19.11 -2.78
N PHE A 163 -2.98 -18.64 -1.65
CA PHE A 163 -1.61 -18.16 -1.50
C PHE A 163 -0.71 -19.15 -0.75
N GLY A 164 0.37 -19.57 -1.44
CA GLY A 164 1.50 -20.25 -0.84
C GLY A 164 1.29 -21.73 -0.55
N VAL A 165 2.41 -22.41 -0.35
CA VAL A 165 2.49 -23.86 -0.06
C VAL A 165 2.60 -24.06 1.46
N THR A 166 1.79 -24.93 2.03
CA THR A 166 1.88 -25.33 3.44
C THR A 166 3.01 -26.33 3.65
N ALA A 167 3.54 -26.41 4.87
CA ALA A 167 4.72 -27.23 5.20
C ALA A 167 4.54 -28.72 4.88
N ASP A 168 3.33 -29.26 5.09
CA ASP A 168 2.97 -30.65 4.82
C ASP A 168 3.05 -31.04 3.34
N LYS A 169 3.04 -30.06 2.43
CA LYS A 169 3.14 -30.26 0.96
C LYS A 169 4.55 -30.09 0.42
N LEU A 170 5.49 -29.61 1.23
CA LEU A 170 6.87 -29.44 0.80
C LEU A 170 7.62 -30.78 0.83
N PRO A 171 8.47 -31.05 -0.18
CA PRO A 171 9.37 -32.20 -0.15
C PRO A 171 10.42 -32.01 0.97
N GLN A 172 10.93 -33.09 1.55
CA GLN A 172 11.99 -33.02 2.57
C GLN A 172 13.22 -32.28 2.08
N GLN A 173 13.58 -32.47 0.81
CA GLN A 173 14.63 -31.72 0.14
C GLN A 173 14.03 -30.91 -1.00
N LEU A 174 14.24 -29.60 -0.95
CA LEU A 174 13.83 -28.72 -2.02
C LEU A 174 14.65 -28.95 -3.29
N PRO A 175 14.07 -28.74 -4.47
CA PRO A 175 14.85 -28.57 -5.69
C PRO A 175 15.98 -27.54 -5.50
N SER A 176 17.16 -27.83 -6.02
CA SER A 176 18.40 -27.08 -5.76
C SER A 176 18.40 -25.65 -6.31
N ASP A 177 17.47 -25.32 -7.20
CA ASP A 177 17.27 -23.99 -7.78
C ASP A 177 16.27 -23.13 -6.99
N ILE A 178 15.58 -23.68 -5.99
CA ILE A 178 14.80 -22.89 -5.03
C ILE A 178 15.76 -22.28 -4.00
N GLU A 179 15.96 -20.97 -4.09
CA GLU A 179 16.91 -20.23 -3.29
C GLU A 179 16.29 -19.50 -2.10
N GLY A 180 14.97 -19.34 -2.08
CA GLY A 180 14.31 -18.58 -1.01
C GLY A 180 12.86 -18.92 -0.75
N PHE A 181 12.39 -18.49 0.43
CA PHE A 181 10.98 -18.50 0.79
C PHE A 181 10.42 -17.09 0.88
N HIS A 182 9.19 -16.93 0.38
CA HIS A 182 8.38 -15.72 0.55
C HIS A 182 7.18 -16.03 1.45
N CYS A 183 7.07 -15.36 2.58
CA CYS A 183 6.03 -15.57 3.58
C CYS A 183 5.34 -14.26 3.92
N HIS A 184 4.23 -13.95 3.25
CA HIS A 184 3.47 -12.72 3.48
C HIS A 184 2.22 -13.02 4.31
N CYS A 185 2.19 -12.55 5.58
CA CYS A 185 1.16 -12.88 6.57
C CYS A 185 0.48 -11.66 7.22
N HIS A 186 0.89 -10.45 6.85
CA HIS A 186 0.55 -9.22 7.56
C HIS A 186 -0.25 -8.24 6.71
N CYS A 187 -1.06 -7.43 7.39
CA CYS A 187 -1.65 -6.20 6.87
C CYS A 187 -1.66 -5.19 8.02
N GLU A 188 -0.95 -4.06 7.86
CA GLU A 188 -0.83 -2.96 8.85
C GLU A 188 -0.47 -3.40 10.27
N SER A 189 0.40 -4.39 10.38
CA SER A 189 0.76 -5.04 11.63
C SER A 189 1.91 -4.33 12.36
N GLY A 190 1.94 -4.47 13.70
CA GLY A 190 3.03 -4.06 14.56
C GLY A 190 4.15 -5.10 14.65
N ALA A 191 5.26 -4.73 15.30
CA ALA A 191 6.42 -5.61 15.50
C ALA A 191 6.11 -6.81 16.41
N ASP A 192 5.19 -6.65 17.37
CA ASP A 192 4.72 -7.71 18.26
C ASP A 192 3.97 -8.81 17.50
N VAL A 193 3.15 -8.43 16.52
CA VAL A 193 2.47 -9.37 15.61
C VAL A 193 3.50 -10.12 14.77
N PHE A 194 4.53 -9.40 14.26
CA PHE A 194 5.60 -10.02 13.52
C PHE A 194 6.39 -11.03 14.38
N GLU A 195 6.73 -10.68 15.62
CA GLU A 195 7.42 -11.62 16.53
C GLU A 195 6.64 -12.92 16.70
N ARG A 196 5.31 -12.85 16.89
CA ARG A 196 4.47 -14.05 17.01
C ARG A 196 4.40 -14.85 15.71
N THR A 197 4.21 -14.16 14.59
CA THR A 197 4.19 -14.79 13.26
C THR A 197 5.52 -15.47 12.92
N LEU A 198 6.65 -14.84 13.25
CA LEU A 198 7.97 -15.40 13.01
C LEU A 198 8.17 -16.74 13.72
N ARG A 199 7.66 -16.88 14.98
CA ARG A 199 7.70 -18.16 15.70
C ARG A 199 6.97 -19.26 14.93
N HIS A 200 5.78 -18.97 14.38
CA HIS A 200 5.04 -19.95 13.57
C HIS A 200 5.76 -20.27 12.24
N ILE A 201 6.41 -19.28 11.62
CA ILE A 201 7.22 -19.49 10.41
C ILE A 201 8.40 -20.40 10.75
N GLU A 202 9.12 -20.14 11.82
CA GLU A 202 10.28 -20.95 12.25
C GLU A 202 9.83 -22.36 12.62
N GLU A 203 8.76 -22.52 13.39
CA GLU A 203 8.22 -23.83 13.78
C GLU A 203 7.91 -24.71 12.57
N LYS A 204 7.31 -24.14 11.52
CA LYS A 204 6.86 -24.89 10.35
C LYS A 204 7.93 -25.05 9.29
N PHE A 205 8.80 -24.04 9.07
CA PHE A 205 9.66 -23.97 7.87
C PHE A 205 11.15 -23.99 8.18
N SER A 206 11.61 -23.91 9.43
CA SER A 206 13.03 -23.97 9.76
C SER A 206 13.76 -25.22 9.26
N PRO A 207 13.13 -26.42 9.09
CA PRO A 207 13.82 -27.57 8.51
C PRO A 207 14.43 -27.32 7.13
N TRP A 208 13.89 -26.37 6.35
CA TRP A 208 14.39 -26.02 5.02
C TRP A 208 15.34 -24.83 5.00
N PHE A 209 15.47 -24.07 6.07
CA PHE A 209 16.24 -22.81 6.08
C PHE A 209 17.72 -23.02 5.71
N SER A 210 18.32 -24.15 6.06
CA SER A 210 19.69 -24.47 5.67
C SER A 210 19.90 -24.66 4.17
N GLN A 211 18.79 -24.83 3.39
CA GLN A 211 18.83 -25.00 1.95
C GLN A 211 18.63 -23.67 1.21
N LEU A 212 18.29 -22.59 1.93
CA LEU A 212 17.92 -21.30 1.36
C LEU A 212 19.06 -20.29 1.43
N LYS A 213 19.01 -19.28 0.56
CA LYS A 213 19.90 -18.10 0.57
C LYS A 213 19.21 -16.89 1.15
N TRP A 214 17.88 -16.81 1.04
CA TRP A 214 17.10 -15.66 1.51
C TRP A 214 15.71 -16.08 2.01
N ILE A 215 15.16 -15.21 2.86
CA ILE A 215 13.75 -15.25 3.27
C ILE A 215 13.14 -13.87 3.13
N ASN A 216 11.94 -13.82 2.55
CA ASN A 216 11.17 -12.61 2.37
C ASN A 216 9.92 -12.70 3.24
N PHE A 217 9.82 -11.84 4.26
CA PHE A 217 8.68 -11.80 5.18
C PHE A 217 7.49 -11.01 4.65
N GLY A 218 7.55 -10.56 3.40
CA GLY A 218 6.47 -9.84 2.74
C GLY A 218 6.24 -8.43 3.27
N GLY A 219 5.05 -7.92 2.98
CA GLY A 219 4.61 -6.60 3.40
C GLY A 219 3.69 -6.62 4.63
N GLY A 220 3.05 -5.47 4.87
CA GLY A 220 2.12 -5.28 5.98
C GLY A 220 2.79 -4.83 7.29
N HIS A 221 4.11 -4.59 7.28
CA HIS A 221 4.87 -4.04 8.41
C HIS A 221 4.81 -2.51 8.36
N LEU A 222 4.04 -1.90 9.25
CA LEU A 222 3.78 -0.47 9.22
C LEU A 222 4.80 0.31 10.06
N VAL A 223 6.08 0.14 9.73
CA VAL A 223 7.25 0.65 10.49
C VAL A 223 7.28 2.18 10.66
N THR A 224 6.57 2.92 9.80
CA THR A 224 6.48 4.38 9.84
C THR A 224 5.29 4.89 10.65
N ARG A 225 4.41 3.99 11.13
CA ARG A 225 3.34 4.36 12.04
C ARG A 225 3.92 4.72 13.41
N LYS A 226 3.42 5.78 14.00
CA LYS A 226 3.96 6.39 15.23
C LYS A 226 4.04 5.43 16.43
N ASP A 227 3.13 4.46 16.53
CA ASP A 227 3.04 3.47 17.60
C ASP A 227 3.75 2.16 17.29
N TYR A 228 4.49 2.07 16.16
CA TYR A 228 5.26 0.88 15.81
C TYR A 228 6.50 0.76 16.68
N ASP A 229 6.70 -0.38 17.34
CA ASP A 229 7.88 -0.65 18.16
C ASP A 229 9.06 -1.13 17.29
N VAL A 230 9.82 -0.15 16.78
CA VAL A 230 11.03 -0.41 15.98
C VAL A 230 12.09 -1.17 16.80
N GLU A 231 12.22 -0.88 18.09
CA GLU A 231 13.21 -1.53 18.94
C GLU A 231 12.90 -3.02 19.13
N LEU A 232 11.62 -3.37 19.22
CA LEU A 232 11.22 -4.78 19.23
C LEU A 232 11.57 -5.46 17.91
N LEU A 233 11.28 -4.82 16.76
CA LEU A 233 11.66 -5.39 15.45
C LEU A 233 13.15 -5.65 15.37
N VAL A 234 13.97 -4.69 15.79
CA VAL A 234 15.44 -4.82 15.79
C VAL A 234 15.90 -6.01 16.64
N ARG A 235 15.36 -6.14 17.87
CA ARG A 235 15.69 -7.29 18.76
C ARG A 235 15.28 -8.63 18.13
N VAL A 236 14.10 -8.70 17.55
CA VAL A 236 13.58 -9.92 16.90
C VAL A 236 14.48 -10.31 15.73
N MET A 237 14.87 -9.35 14.90
CA MET A 237 15.73 -9.60 13.74
C MET A 237 17.15 -9.98 14.14
N GLN A 238 17.73 -9.34 15.15
CA GLN A 238 19.04 -9.74 15.70
C GLN A 238 19.01 -11.18 16.18
N GLY A 239 17.96 -11.60 16.90
CA GLY A 239 17.77 -12.98 17.30
C GLY A 239 17.61 -13.95 16.11
N PHE A 240 16.93 -13.53 15.04
CA PHE A 240 16.79 -14.32 13.82
C PHE A 240 18.14 -14.53 13.13
N HIS A 241 18.92 -13.46 12.92
CA HIS A 241 20.24 -13.53 12.29
C HIS A 241 21.26 -14.34 13.12
N GLN A 242 21.15 -14.34 14.45
CA GLN A 242 21.96 -15.22 15.29
C GLN A 242 21.68 -16.71 15.04
N ARG A 243 20.41 -17.08 14.79
CA ARG A 243 20.02 -18.46 14.48
C ARG A 243 20.32 -18.85 13.03
N TYR A 244 20.17 -17.91 12.10
CA TYR A 244 20.27 -18.15 10.64
C TYR A 244 21.18 -17.11 9.95
N PRO A 245 22.47 -17.05 10.27
CA PRO A 245 23.38 -15.98 9.81
C PRO A 245 23.64 -15.99 8.30
N HIS A 246 23.30 -17.06 7.61
CA HIS A 246 23.47 -17.20 6.16
C HIS A 246 22.27 -16.68 5.35
N LEU A 247 21.12 -16.46 5.99
CA LEU A 247 19.92 -16.01 5.31
C LEU A 247 19.91 -14.49 5.15
N LYS A 248 19.77 -14.02 3.92
CA LYS A 248 19.38 -12.63 3.65
C LYS A 248 17.91 -12.45 3.96
N VAL A 249 17.57 -11.36 4.63
CA VAL A 249 16.19 -11.03 4.97
C VAL A 249 15.67 -9.88 4.13
N ILE A 250 14.45 -10.04 3.62
CA ILE A 250 13.76 -9.06 2.80
C ILE A 250 12.39 -8.76 3.40
N PHE A 251 12.01 -7.48 3.42
CA PHE A 251 10.68 -7.00 3.72
C PHE A 251 10.12 -6.20 2.53
N GLU A 252 8.82 -6.32 2.28
CA GLU A 252 8.10 -5.66 1.18
C GLU A 252 7.00 -4.70 1.69
N PRO A 253 7.31 -3.75 2.60
CA PRO A 253 6.27 -2.83 3.03
C PRO A 253 5.77 -2.01 1.85
N GLY A 254 4.48 -1.77 1.82
CA GLY A 254 3.84 -0.91 0.83
C GLY A 254 3.43 0.40 1.47
N SER A 255 2.36 0.37 2.30
CA SER A 255 1.81 1.55 2.98
C SER A 255 2.86 2.31 3.78
N ALA A 256 3.80 1.63 4.44
CA ALA A 256 4.80 2.26 5.29
C ALA A 256 5.64 3.32 4.55
N PHE A 257 5.95 3.14 3.27
CA PHE A 257 6.68 4.13 2.49
C PHE A 257 5.90 5.44 2.31
N ALA A 258 4.60 5.34 2.04
CA ALA A 258 3.76 6.49 1.74
C ALA A 258 2.75 6.82 2.85
N TRP A 259 2.93 6.26 4.06
CA TRP A 259 2.07 6.50 5.22
C TRP A 259 2.06 7.96 5.61
N GLN A 260 0.86 8.57 5.62
CA GLN A 260 0.65 9.98 5.95
C GLN A 260 1.52 10.95 5.14
N THR A 261 1.75 10.64 3.85
CA THR A 261 2.58 11.48 2.97
C THR A 261 1.77 12.43 2.10
N GLY A 262 0.45 12.43 2.23
CA GLY A 262 -0.33 13.46 1.56
C GLY A 262 -1.82 13.15 1.41
N PRO A 263 -2.61 14.19 1.11
CA PRO A 263 -4.05 14.12 1.01
C PRO A 263 -4.57 13.92 -0.42
N LEU A 264 -5.88 13.61 -0.50
CA LEU A 264 -6.74 13.90 -1.64
C LEU A 264 -7.54 15.17 -1.35
N VAL A 265 -7.40 16.20 -2.18
CA VAL A 265 -8.12 17.45 -2.08
C VAL A 265 -9.31 17.45 -3.04
N SER A 266 -10.48 17.78 -2.52
CA SER A 266 -11.74 17.89 -3.25
C SER A 266 -12.50 19.16 -2.87
N HIS A 267 -13.57 19.48 -3.61
CA HIS A 267 -14.50 20.57 -3.30
C HIS A 267 -15.93 20.09 -3.27
N VAL A 268 -16.76 20.75 -2.46
CA VAL A 268 -18.21 20.58 -2.47
C VAL A 268 -18.77 21.18 -3.75
N VAL A 269 -19.44 20.38 -4.56
CA VAL A 269 -20.08 20.81 -5.82
C VAL A 269 -21.59 21.03 -5.66
N ASP A 270 -22.22 20.33 -4.70
CA ASP A 270 -23.62 20.53 -4.38
C ASP A 270 -23.91 20.04 -2.94
N ILE A 271 -25.03 20.47 -2.37
CA ILE A 271 -25.54 20.00 -1.08
C ILE A 271 -27.02 19.68 -1.25
N VAL A 272 -27.36 18.42 -1.03
CA VAL A 272 -28.75 17.95 -1.08
C VAL A 272 -29.21 17.52 0.31
N GLU A 273 -30.51 17.68 0.59
CA GLU A 273 -31.09 17.26 1.86
C GLU A 273 -32.36 16.43 1.61
N ASP A 274 -32.43 15.26 2.24
CA ASP A 274 -33.64 14.45 2.30
C ASP A 274 -33.85 13.94 3.72
N LYS A 275 -35.06 14.13 4.25
CA LYS A 275 -35.48 13.68 5.60
C LYS A 275 -34.53 14.10 6.72
N GLY A 276 -33.98 15.30 6.61
CA GLY A 276 -33.05 15.87 7.59
C GLY A 276 -31.59 15.36 7.47
N ILE A 277 -31.31 14.51 6.50
CA ILE A 277 -29.94 14.04 6.18
C ILE A 277 -29.37 14.92 5.07
N LYS A 278 -28.29 15.63 5.37
CA LYS A 278 -27.56 16.46 4.41
C LYS A 278 -26.44 15.64 3.77
N THR A 279 -26.36 15.67 2.44
CA THR A 279 -25.24 15.07 1.69
C THR A 279 -24.51 16.17 0.92
N ALA A 280 -23.25 16.38 1.25
CA ALA A 280 -22.34 17.20 0.46
C ALA A 280 -21.78 16.35 -0.70
N ILE A 281 -22.19 16.67 -1.92
CA ILE A 281 -21.67 16.03 -3.13
C ILE A 281 -20.36 16.70 -3.48
N LEU A 282 -19.32 15.87 -3.65
CA LEU A 282 -17.95 16.29 -3.91
C LEU A 282 -17.59 16.07 -5.38
N ASP A 283 -16.54 16.74 -5.86
CA ASP A 283 -15.95 16.48 -7.18
C ASP A 283 -15.07 15.22 -7.25
N VAL A 284 -15.07 14.40 -6.20
CA VAL A 284 -14.50 13.04 -6.16
C VAL A 284 -15.62 12.00 -6.20
N SER A 285 -15.22 10.74 -6.38
CA SER A 285 -16.09 9.56 -6.24
C SER A 285 -15.39 8.55 -5.32
N PHE A 286 -16.08 8.04 -4.32
CA PHE A 286 -15.54 6.99 -3.46
C PHE A 286 -15.28 5.72 -4.27
N THR A 287 -16.23 5.32 -5.12
CA THR A 287 -16.07 4.11 -5.95
C THR A 287 -14.96 4.23 -7.00
N CYS A 288 -14.66 5.45 -7.50
CA CYS A 288 -13.63 5.65 -8.52
C CYS A 288 -12.26 5.97 -7.93
N HIS A 289 -12.19 6.76 -6.87
CA HIS A 289 -10.95 7.37 -6.39
C HIS A 289 -10.47 6.84 -5.05
N MET A 290 -11.32 6.21 -4.26
CA MET A 290 -10.99 5.58 -2.97
C MET A 290 -11.91 4.38 -2.69
N PRO A 291 -11.87 3.36 -3.59
CA PRO A 291 -12.82 2.23 -3.50
C PRO A 291 -12.68 1.42 -2.22
N ASP A 292 -11.51 1.39 -1.58
CA ASP A 292 -11.32 0.70 -0.30
C ASP A 292 -12.24 1.22 0.80
N CYS A 293 -12.65 2.50 0.75
CA CYS A 293 -13.63 3.05 1.69
C CYS A 293 -14.97 2.32 1.61
N LEU A 294 -15.37 1.84 0.43
CA LEU A 294 -16.61 1.09 0.21
C LEU A 294 -16.42 -0.43 0.34
N GLU A 295 -15.30 -0.97 -0.15
CA GLU A 295 -15.00 -2.41 -0.17
C GLU A 295 -14.73 -2.96 1.23
N MET A 296 -14.06 -2.18 2.07
CA MET A 296 -13.67 -2.57 3.41
C MET A 296 -14.32 -1.74 4.51
N PRO A 297 -15.40 -1.09 4.32
CA PRO A 297 -15.92 0.12 4.95
C PRO A 297 -15.01 0.66 6.07
N TYR A 298 -14.09 1.56 5.71
CA TYR A 298 -13.34 2.35 6.66
C TYR A 298 -13.59 3.85 6.40
N PHE A 299 -13.47 4.66 7.45
CA PHE A 299 -13.68 6.09 7.34
C PHE A 299 -12.32 6.80 7.24
N PRO A 300 -12.03 7.43 6.08
CA PRO A 300 -10.82 8.24 5.99
C PRO A 300 -10.93 9.46 6.90
N ASP A 301 -9.81 9.87 7.47
CA ASP A 301 -9.74 11.13 8.22
C ASP A 301 -10.04 12.29 7.26
N VAL A 302 -10.94 13.20 7.69
CA VAL A 302 -11.29 14.42 6.97
C VAL A 302 -10.78 15.62 7.78
N ARG A 303 -9.98 16.48 7.14
CA ARG A 303 -9.37 17.63 7.79
C ARG A 303 -10.42 18.56 8.37
N GLY A 304 -10.36 18.81 9.67
CA GLY A 304 -11.28 19.71 10.38
C GLY A 304 -12.69 19.17 10.59
N ALA A 305 -12.89 17.87 10.42
CA ALA A 305 -14.13 17.17 10.72
C ALA A 305 -13.88 15.91 11.54
N GLU A 306 -14.90 15.43 12.24
CA GLU A 306 -14.87 14.20 13.02
C GLU A 306 -15.95 13.24 12.51
N HIS A 307 -15.61 11.97 12.37
CA HIS A 307 -16.59 10.95 12.04
C HIS A 307 -17.60 10.79 13.19
N VAL A 308 -18.89 10.71 12.83
CA VAL A 308 -20.01 10.56 13.76
C VAL A 308 -20.97 9.48 13.30
N ASP A 309 -21.61 8.80 14.25
CA ASP A 309 -22.58 7.74 13.96
C ASP A 309 -23.99 8.31 13.62
N VAL A 310 -24.24 9.58 13.98
CA VAL A 310 -25.53 10.27 13.73
C VAL A 310 -25.46 11.01 12.41
N GLU A 311 -26.46 10.83 11.55
CA GLU A 311 -26.49 11.43 10.19
C GLU A 311 -27.26 12.75 10.11
N THR A 312 -27.79 13.23 11.23
CA THR A 312 -28.56 14.48 11.29
C THR A 312 -27.93 15.49 12.25
N GLY A 313 -28.01 16.76 11.94
CA GLY A 313 -27.47 17.84 12.77
C GLY A 313 -27.11 19.06 11.91
N ASP A 314 -26.86 20.22 12.56
CA ASP A 314 -26.65 21.48 11.84
C ASP A 314 -25.42 21.47 10.93
N CYS A 315 -24.34 20.83 11.37
CA CYS A 315 -23.08 20.74 10.63
C CYS A 315 -22.68 19.27 10.37
N VAL A 316 -23.63 18.33 10.35
CA VAL A 316 -23.42 16.92 10.03
C VAL A 316 -23.75 16.68 8.57
N TYR A 317 -22.84 16.02 7.87
CA TYR A 317 -23.00 15.71 6.44
C TYR A 317 -22.54 14.28 6.14
N ARG A 318 -23.30 13.58 5.29
CA ARG A 318 -22.73 12.53 4.46
C ARG A 318 -21.80 13.19 3.44
N LEU A 319 -20.70 12.53 3.10
CA LEU A 319 -19.87 12.94 1.98
C LEU A 319 -20.21 12.01 0.80
N GLY A 320 -20.76 12.60 -0.26
CA GLY A 320 -21.20 11.89 -1.46
C GLY A 320 -20.25 12.08 -2.62
N GLY A 321 -20.04 11.03 -3.42
CA GLY A 321 -19.32 11.11 -4.67
C GLY A 321 -20.18 11.60 -5.82
N ASN A 322 -19.55 11.86 -6.96
CA ASN A 322 -20.19 12.38 -8.19
C ASN A 322 -20.52 11.29 -9.21
N SER A 323 -20.46 10.00 -8.84
CA SER A 323 -20.88 8.92 -9.72
C SER A 323 -22.39 8.65 -9.62
N CYS A 324 -22.93 7.93 -10.62
CA CYS A 324 -24.33 7.47 -10.59
C CYS A 324 -24.56 6.21 -9.75
N LEU A 325 -23.55 5.71 -9.04
CA LEU A 325 -23.71 4.61 -8.09
C LEU A 325 -24.46 5.11 -6.86
N ALA A 326 -25.65 4.55 -6.57
CA ALA A 326 -26.45 4.98 -5.42
C ALA A 326 -25.71 4.90 -4.06
N GLY A 327 -24.77 3.98 -3.93
CA GLY A 327 -23.93 3.79 -2.74
C GLY A 327 -22.62 4.58 -2.74
N ASP A 328 -22.41 5.51 -3.68
CA ASP A 328 -21.18 6.32 -3.75
C ASP A 328 -21.19 7.45 -2.71
N PHE A 329 -21.26 7.07 -1.45
CA PHE A 329 -21.17 7.99 -0.32
C PHE A 329 -20.64 7.30 0.92
N MET A 330 -20.07 8.09 1.83
CA MET A 330 -19.72 7.67 3.18
C MET A 330 -20.53 8.44 4.22
N ARG A 331 -20.91 7.77 5.32
CA ARG A 331 -21.52 8.43 6.48
C ARG A 331 -20.45 9.17 7.23
N ALA A 332 -20.95 9.85 8.05
CA ALA A 332 -21.30 11.20 8.33
C ALA A 332 -20.14 11.80 9.11
N TRP A 333 -19.79 13.01 8.77
CA TRP A 333 -18.80 13.82 9.49
C TRP A 333 -19.45 15.06 10.07
N GLN A 334 -19.06 15.39 11.31
CA GLN A 334 -19.37 16.63 11.98
C GLN A 334 -18.30 17.66 11.65
N PHE A 335 -18.69 18.74 10.99
CA PHE A 335 -17.84 19.91 10.74
C PHE A 335 -18.02 20.97 11.82
N SER A 336 -17.04 21.85 11.97
CA SER A 336 -17.11 22.98 12.94
C SER A 336 -18.05 24.09 12.48
N LYS A 337 -18.37 24.15 11.16
CA LYS A 337 -19.28 25.13 10.53
C LYS A 337 -20.04 24.44 9.39
N PRO A 338 -21.22 24.97 8.99
CA PRO A 338 -21.92 24.48 7.82
C PRO A 338 -21.03 24.51 6.58
N LEU A 339 -21.09 23.43 5.78
CA LEU A 339 -20.44 23.37 4.48
C LEU A 339 -21.13 24.27 3.48
N THR A 340 -20.37 24.80 2.53
CA THR A 340 -20.87 25.62 1.42
C THR A 340 -20.34 25.09 0.09
N ILE A 341 -21.08 25.31 -1.01
CA ILE A 341 -20.59 24.98 -2.36
C ILE A 341 -19.29 25.73 -2.64
N GLY A 342 -18.32 25.02 -3.20
CA GLY A 342 -16.95 25.52 -3.43
C GLY A 342 -16.01 25.37 -2.24
N GLN A 343 -16.48 24.91 -1.08
CA GLN A 343 -15.62 24.68 0.08
C GLN A 343 -14.78 23.41 -0.12
N GLU A 344 -13.52 23.49 0.30
CA GLU A 344 -12.60 22.35 0.29
C GLU A 344 -13.01 21.27 1.29
N VAL A 345 -12.89 20.00 0.86
CA VAL A 345 -12.95 18.81 1.69
C VAL A 345 -11.69 18.00 1.43
N ILE A 346 -10.88 17.81 2.45
CA ILE A 346 -9.54 17.23 2.35
C ILE A 346 -9.53 15.89 3.08
N PHE A 347 -9.32 14.81 2.33
CA PHE A 347 -9.14 13.46 2.87
C PHE A 347 -7.66 13.23 3.13
N GLU A 348 -7.31 12.91 4.37
CA GLU A 348 -5.92 12.66 4.78
C GLU A 348 -5.46 11.25 4.39
N ASP A 349 -4.15 11.09 4.23
CA ASP A 349 -3.48 9.81 4.00
C ASP A 349 -3.97 9.04 2.76
N MET A 350 -4.12 9.73 1.62
CA MET A 350 -4.68 9.19 0.38
C MET A 350 -3.62 8.83 -0.69
N ILE A 351 -2.35 8.66 -0.31
CA ILE A 351 -1.29 8.44 -1.30
C ILE A 351 -0.96 6.97 -1.52
N HIS A 352 -1.03 6.13 -0.50
CA HIS A 352 -0.83 4.68 -0.66
C HIS A 352 -2.15 3.95 -0.95
N TYR A 353 -2.08 2.83 -1.65
CA TYR A 353 -3.20 2.04 -2.18
C TYR A 353 -4.23 2.84 -2.98
N THR A 354 -4.73 3.95 -2.47
CA THR A 354 -5.76 4.78 -3.12
C THR A 354 -5.36 5.17 -4.54
N THR A 355 -4.12 5.64 -4.75
CA THR A 355 -3.65 6.09 -6.07
C THR A 355 -3.49 4.95 -7.09
N VAL A 356 -3.36 3.70 -6.65
CA VAL A 356 -3.17 2.53 -7.52
C VAL A 356 -4.44 1.71 -7.73
N LYS A 357 -5.51 1.97 -6.97
CA LYS A 357 -6.81 1.28 -7.07
C LYS A 357 -7.90 2.09 -7.77
N THR A 358 -7.57 3.20 -8.39
CA THR A 358 -8.54 4.07 -9.08
C THR A 358 -9.14 3.40 -10.32
N ASN A 359 -10.39 3.77 -10.63
CA ASN A 359 -11.07 3.39 -11.86
C ASN A 359 -11.82 4.58 -12.47
N THR A 360 -12.43 4.39 -13.64
CA THR A 360 -13.14 5.42 -14.40
C THR A 360 -14.61 5.07 -14.64
N PHE A 361 -15.27 4.50 -13.64
CA PHE A 361 -16.71 4.23 -13.72
C PHE A 361 -17.48 5.53 -14.05
N ASN A 362 -18.53 5.46 -14.86
CA ASN A 362 -19.25 6.60 -15.43
C ASN A 362 -18.43 7.60 -16.26
N GLY A 363 -17.19 7.26 -16.64
CA GLY A 363 -16.29 8.20 -17.31
C GLY A 363 -15.76 9.31 -16.40
N ILE A 364 -15.82 9.12 -15.08
CA ILE A 364 -15.30 10.08 -14.11
C ILE A 364 -13.78 10.14 -14.26
N THR A 365 -13.27 11.36 -14.44
CA THR A 365 -11.83 11.61 -14.62
C THR A 365 -11.07 11.36 -13.34
N HIS A 366 -9.93 10.67 -13.43
CA HIS A 366 -9.02 10.51 -12.29
C HIS A 366 -8.59 11.85 -11.70
N PRO A 367 -8.42 11.94 -10.37
CA PRO A 367 -7.78 13.10 -9.75
C PRO A 367 -6.40 13.36 -10.34
N ALA A 368 -6.05 14.63 -10.51
CA ALA A 368 -4.68 14.99 -10.86
C ALA A 368 -3.70 14.47 -9.79
N ILE A 369 -2.43 14.37 -10.13
CA ILE A 369 -1.36 14.00 -9.20
C ILE A 369 -0.38 15.15 -9.14
N GLY A 370 -0.11 15.66 -7.94
CA GLY A 370 0.86 16.70 -7.67
C GLY A 370 1.90 16.26 -6.65
N MET A 371 3.04 16.93 -6.62
CA MET A 371 4.06 16.81 -5.61
C MET A 371 4.38 18.18 -5.03
N LEU A 372 4.22 18.32 -3.73
CA LEU A 372 4.63 19.49 -2.98
C LEU A 372 6.08 19.31 -2.54
N HIS A 373 6.98 20.03 -3.19
CA HIS A 373 8.41 19.99 -2.92
C HIS A 373 8.77 20.62 -1.58
N GLU A 374 9.98 20.32 -1.07
CA GLU A 374 10.46 20.85 0.21
C GLU A 374 10.60 22.38 0.23
N ASP A 375 10.78 23.02 -0.93
CA ASP A 375 10.83 24.47 -1.10
C ASP A 375 9.45 25.15 -1.16
N GLY A 376 8.36 24.35 -1.08
CA GLY A 376 6.98 24.82 -1.15
C GLY A 376 6.39 24.92 -2.56
N HIS A 377 7.17 24.59 -3.61
CA HIS A 377 6.65 24.53 -4.97
C HIS A 377 5.77 23.30 -5.17
N LEU A 378 4.59 23.47 -5.79
CA LEU A 378 3.72 22.38 -6.22
C LEU A 378 3.93 22.07 -7.69
N GLU A 379 4.49 20.92 -8.00
CA GLU A 379 4.60 20.37 -9.34
C GLU A 379 3.39 19.49 -9.67
N ILE A 380 2.75 19.70 -10.82
CA ILE A 380 1.71 18.81 -11.33
C ILE A 380 2.36 17.67 -12.12
N LEU A 381 2.41 16.49 -11.52
CA LEU A 381 3.01 15.30 -12.13
C LEU A 381 2.15 14.72 -13.26
N ARG A 382 0.82 14.68 -13.09
CA ARG A 382 -0.13 14.13 -14.07
C ARG A 382 -1.47 14.84 -13.99
N LYS A 383 -2.02 15.14 -15.18
CA LYS A 383 -3.44 15.50 -15.37
C LYS A 383 -4.08 14.44 -16.26
N TYR A 384 -5.33 14.15 -16.01
CA TYR A 384 -6.13 13.22 -16.80
C TYR A 384 -7.23 13.97 -17.55
N GLY A 385 -7.65 13.43 -18.68
CA GLY A 385 -8.66 14.02 -19.56
C GLY A 385 -9.58 12.97 -20.17
N TYR A 386 -10.38 13.42 -21.13
CA TYR A 386 -11.32 12.55 -21.86
C TYR A 386 -10.61 11.40 -22.59
N GLU A 387 -9.42 11.66 -23.12
CA GLU A 387 -8.62 10.71 -23.88
C GLU A 387 -8.26 9.48 -23.01
N ASP A 388 -7.91 9.69 -21.73
CA ASP A 388 -7.57 8.59 -20.80
C ASP A 388 -8.76 7.64 -20.58
N TYR A 389 -9.99 8.17 -20.65
CA TYR A 389 -11.20 7.34 -20.58
C TYR A 389 -11.49 6.65 -21.92
N ARG A 390 -11.50 7.43 -23.02
CA ARG A 390 -11.80 6.92 -24.38
C ARG A 390 -10.87 5.77 -24.76
N ASP A 391 -9.54 6.00 -24.65
CA ASP A 391 -8.51 5.08 -25.14
C ASP A 391 -8.43 3.78 -24.33
N ARG A 392 -9.13 3.75 -23.17
CA ARG A 392 -9.29 2.54 -22.37
C ARG A 392 -10.48 1.67 -22.85
N MET A 393 -11.42 2.24 -23.61
CA MET A 393 -12.69 1.55 -23.92
C MET A 393 -12.63 0.72 -25.20
N ASP A 394 -11.68 1.00 -26.11
CA ASP A 394 -11.47 0.27 -27.36
C ASP A 394 -10.04 0.39 -27.92
#